data_fa5168231f9aa8ea8c9c1e3116bf8aca
#
_entry.id   fa5168231f9aa8ea8c9c1e3116bf8aca
#
_cell.length_a   1.000
_cell.length_b   1.000
_cell.length_c   1.000
_cell.angle_alpha   90.00
_cell.angle_beta   90.00
_cell.angle_gamma   90.00
#
_symmetry.space_group_name_H-M   'P 1'
#
loop_
_entity.id
_entity.type
_entity.pdbx_description
1 polymer ?
#
loop_
_entity_poly.entity_id
_entity_poly.type
_entity_poly.pdbx_seq_one_letter_code
_entity_poly.pdbx_strand_id
1 'polypeptide(L)'
;YYLGPDFDEVAVRAAMDEAGVEDWAEARHVKDIHSVIADALAGGAIVARVSGRMEFGARALGNRSILADPANPLVTHEINQRIKNRDFWMPFAPVMMRARAGDYLANPKELPSPYMMLAFEANGRHEEFIAAIHPADRTARAQLLEPGQNLGLEAILGHFGTATGRHVLLNTSYNLHGSPIASGPREALDTFRRSGLRCLALDSWWLRKKDGTQP
;
A
#
# COMPACT_ATOMS: atom_id res chain seq x y z
N TYR A 1 -14.05 -9.58 -3.53
CA TYR A 1 -12.60 -9.62 -3.35
C TYR A 1 -12.21 -9.56 -1.88
N TYR A 2 -12.91 -8.79 -1.07
CA TYR A 2 -12.67 -8.59 0.35
C TYR A 2 -13.57 -9.55 1.15
N LEU A 3 -13.25 -10.84 1.10
CA LEU A 3 -14.03 -11.94 1.68
C LEU A 3 -13.36 -12.53 2.92
N GLY A 4 -12.16 -12.09 3.23
CA GLY A 4 -11.40 -12.55 4.39
C GLY A 4 -11.89 -11.98 5.72
N PRO A 5 -11.14 -12.20 6.81
CA PRO A 5 -11.46 -11.69 8.13
C PRO A 5 -11.64 -10.17 8.15
N ASP A 6 -12.55 -9.72 9.01
CA ASP A 6 -12.75 -8.33 9.36
C ASP A 6 -12.43 -8.11 10.84
N PHE A 7 -12.34 -6.87 11.26
CA PHE A 7 -12.12 -6.47 12.64
C PHE A 7 -12.74 -5.09 12.90
N ASP A 8 -13.05 -4.82 14.13
CA ASP A 8 -13.62 -3.56 14.59
C ASP A 8 -12.62 -2.72 15.39
N GLU A 9 -13.03 -1.53 15.80
CA GLU A 9 -12.20 -0.63 16.60
C GLU A 9 -11.84 -1.22 17.97
N VAL A 10 -12.70 -2.06 18.54
CA VAL A 10 -12.43 -2.72 19.84
C VAL A 10 -11.24 -3.67 19.69
N ALA A 11 -11.22 -4.46 18.62
CA ALA A 11 -10.11 -5.36 18.32
C ALA A 11 -8.81 -4.60 18.06
N VAL A 12 -8.87 -3.42 17.38
CA VAL A 12 -7.69 -2.57 17.16
C VAL A 12 -7.13 -2.06 18.48
N ARG A 13 -7.97 -1.51 19.37
CA ARG A 13 -7.54 -1.00 20.68
C ARG A 13 -6.94 -2.10 21.54
N ALA A 14 -7.63 -3.24 21.65
CA ALA A 14 -7.14 -4.38 22.42
C ALA A 14 -5.77 -4.87 21.91
N ALA A 15 -5.57 -4.92 20.59
CA ALA A 15 -4.29 -5.30 20.01
C ALA A 15 -3.18 -4.27 20.27
N MET A 16 -3.49 -2.97 20.26
CA MET A 16 -2.53 -1.91 20.59
C MET A 16 -2.11 -1.96 22.06
N ASP A 17 -3.07 -2.16 22.96
CA ASP A 17 -2.81 -2.29 24.40
C ASP A 17 -1.93 -3.52 24.69
N GLU A 18 -2.28 -4.68 24.12
CA GLU A 18 -1.51 -5.93 24.26
C GLU A 18 -0.08 -5.79 23.70
N ALA A 19 0.09 -5.07 22.59
CA ALA A 19 1.39 -4.84 21.98
C ALA A 19 2.23 -3.75 22.67
N GLY A 20 1.69 -3.03 23.66
CA GLY A 20 2.33 -1.91 24.34
C GLY A 20 2.75 -0.83 23.34
N VAL A 21 1.86 -0.46 22.42
CA VAL A 21 2.18 0.43 21.28
C VAL A 21 2.77 1.75 21.74
N GLU A 22 2.29 2.32 22.84
CA GLU A 22 2.74 3.60 23.41
C GLU A 22 4.23 3.61 23.82
N ASP A 23 4.85 2.47 24.06
CA ASP A 23 6.27 2.40 24.41
C ASP A 23 7.18 2.67 23.19
N TRP A 24 6.75 2.26 21.98
CA TRP A 24 7.61 2.25 20.78
C TRP A 24 7.05 3.01 19.58
N ALA A 25 5.79 3.44 19.61
CA ALA A 25 5.17 4.23 18.55
C ALA A 25 4.25 5.31 19.13
N GLU A 26 4.09 6.37 18.36
CA GLU A 26 3.02 7.35 18.56
C GLU A 26 1.79 6.86 17.81
N ALA A 27 0.66 6.77 18.51
CA ALA A 27 -0.62 6.39 17.92
C ALA A 27 -1.63 7.52 18.08
N ARG A 28 -2.33 7.86 17.02
CA ARG A 28 -3.41 8.86 17.04
C ARG A 28 -4.61 8.37 16.25
N HIS A 29 -5.79 8.53 16.81
CA HIS A 29 -7.05 8.33 16.10
C HIS A 29 -7.30 9.53 15.17
N VAL A 30 -7.67 9.26 13.91
CA VAL A 30 -7.79 10.30 12.87
C VAL A 30 -9.16 10.20 12.21
N LYS A 31 -9.82 11.33 12.04
CA LYS A 31 -11.14 11.39 11.39
C LYS A 31 -11.07 11.02 9.90
N ASP A 32 -10.05 11.52 9.21
CA ASP A 32 -9.82 11.26 7.79
C ASP A 32 -8.43 10.63 7.61
N ILE A 33 -8.37 9.33 7.82
CA ILE A 33 -7.14 8.55 7.68
C ILE A 33 -6.65 8.53 6.24
N HIS A 34 -7.55 8.65 5.25
CA HIS A 34 -7.19 8.58 3.84
C HIS A 34 -6.40 9.81 3.39
N SER A 35 -6.78 11.01 3.86
CA SER A 35 -6.01 12.24 3.64
C SER A 35 -4.63 12.14 4.30
N VAL A 36 -4.55 11.66 5.56
CA VAL A 36 -3.27 11.50 6.27
C VAL A 36 -2.34 10.52 5.55
N ILE A 37 -2.86 9.42 5.04
CA ILE A 37 -2.08 8.47 4.22
C ILE A 37 -1.56 9.16 2.96
N ALA A 38 -2.44 9.86 2.24
CA ALA A 38 -2.08 10.51 0.98
C ALA A 38 -1.01 11.60 1.17
N ASP A 39 -1.14 12.42 2.23
CA ASP A 39 -0.15 13.44 2.58
C ASP A 39 1.21 12.83 2.93
N ALA A 40 1.21 11.73 3.69
CA ALA A 40 2.43 11.00 4.01
C ALA A 40 3.10 10.42 2.75
N LEU A 41 2.31 9.82 1.83
CA LEU A 41 2.79 9.30 0.56
C LEU A 41 3.36 10.40 -0.34
N ALA A 42 2.67 11.54 -0.43
CA ALA A 42 3.13 12.72 -1.18
C ALA A 42 4.43 13.30 -0.60
N GLY A 43 4.62 13.17 0.72
CA GLY A 43 5.87 13.50 1.41
C GLY A 43 6.97 12.43 1.27
N GLY A 44 6.76 11.38 0.47
CA GLY A 44 7.73 10.32 0.21
C GLY A 44 7.77 9.19 1.26
N ALA A 45 6.80 9.14 2.19
CA ALA A 45 6.74 8.05 3.15
C ALA A 45 6.27 6.74 2.51
N ILE A 46 6.73 5.62 3.07
CA ILE A 46 6.19 4.30 2.80
C ILE A 46 5.19 3.98 3.91
N VAL A 47 3.94 3.68 3.54
CA VAL A 47 2.84 3.48 4.48
C VAL A 47 2.31 2.07 4.40
N ALA A 48 2.31 1.32 5.52
CA ALA A 48 1.52 0.12 5.65
C ALA A 48 0.06 0.49 5.92
N ARG A 49 -0.89 -0.21 5.27
CA ARG A 49 -2.33 -0.02 5.46
C ARG A 49 -3.00 -1.35 5.79
N VAL A 50 -3.73 -1.37 6.90
CA VAL A 50 -4.57 -2.49 7.33
C VAL A 50 -5.94 -1.92 7.68
N SER A 51 -6.98 -2.28 6.92
CA SER A 51 -8.32 -1.69 7.07
C SER A 51 -9.40 -2.64 6.56
N GLY A 52 -10.53 -2.70 7.26
CA GLY A 52 -11.69 -3.48 6.88
C GLY A 52 -11.38 -4.95 6.57
N ARG A 53 -12.24 -5.57 5.76
CA ARG A 53 -12.11 -6.99 5.39
C ARG A 53 -10.85 -7.25 4.57
N MET A 54 -10.16 -8.33 4.93
CA MET A 54 -8.98 -8.78 4.19
C MET A 54 -9.34 -9.25 2.78
N GLU A 55 -8.43 -9.08 1.85
CA GLU A 55 -8.50 -9.65 0.51
C GLU A 55 -8.47 -11.18 0.55
N PHE A 56 -9.27 -11.82 -0.28
CA PHE A 56 -9.19 -13.26 -0.52
C PHE A 56 -8.28 -13.54 -1.72
N GLY A 57 -7.15 -14.18 -1.46
CA GLY A 57 -6.18 -14.53 -2.50
C GLY A 57 -4.74 -14.11 -2.17
N ALA A 58 -3.83 -14.36 -3.13
CA ALA A 58 -2.39 -14.17 -2.95
C ALA A 58 -1.92 -12.71 -3.11
N ARG A 59 -2.82 -11.79 -3.48
CA ARG A 59 -2.48 -10.38 -3.75
C ARG A 59 -3.13 -9.45 -2.74
N ALA A 60 -2.36 -8.48 -2.27
CA ALA A 60 -2.93 -7.34 -1.53
C ALA A 60 -3.55 -6.37 -2.53
N LEU A 61 -4.81 -6.01 -2.28
CA LEU A 61 -5.60 -5.15 -3.16
C LEU A 61 -6.00 -3.82 -2.47
N GLY A 62 -5.25 -3.43 -1.45
CA GLY A 62 -5.40 -2.16 -0.76
C GLY A 62 -5.66 -2.28 0.74
N ASN A 63 -6.29 -3.35 1.23
CA ASN A 63 -6.65 -3.50 2.65
C ASN A 63 -5.56 -4.14 3.51
N ARG A 64 -4.60 -4.83 2.92
CA ARG A 64 -3.42 -5.42 3.58
C ARG A 64 -2.17 -5.09 2.75
N SER A 65 -1.92 -3.79 2.61
CA SER A 65 -1.00 -3.25 1.60
C SER A 65 0.12 -2.42 2.20
N ILE A 66 1.23 -2.38 1.50
CA ILE A 66 2.24 -1.33 1.60
C ILE A 66 2.05 -0.44 0.38
N LEU A 67 1.85 0.85 0.63
CA LEU A 67 1.67 1.88 -0.38
C LEU A 67 2.88 2.82 -0.39
N ALA A 68 3.25 3.32 -1.57
CA ALA A 68 4.33 4.30 -1.72
C ALA A 68 4.13 5.12 -3.01
N ASP A 69 4.81 6.27 -3.10
CA ASP A 69 4.90 7.06 -4.33
C ASP A 69 5.84 6.35 -5.32
N PRO A 70 5.32 5.87 -6.46
CA PRO A 70 6.14 5.13 -7.43
C PRO A 70 7.01 5.99 -8.33
N ALA A 71 6.91 7.32 -8.26
CA ALA A 71 7.78 8.22 -9.02
C ALA A 71 9.21 8.27 -8.46
N ASN A 72 9.41 7.89 -7.20
CA ASN A 72 10.73 7.77 -6.62
C ASN A 72 11.34 6.37 -6.94
N PRO A 73 12.37 6.27 -7.79
CA PRO A 73 12.96 4.98 -8.15
C PRO A 73 13.65 4.27 -6.98
N LEU A 74 14.04 5.00 -5.93
CA LEU A 74 14.71 4.44 -4.76
C LEU A 74 13.73 3.74 -3.80
N VAL A 75 12.42 3.97 -3.94
CA VAL A 75 11.41 3.40 -3.03
C VAL A 75 11.38 1.87 -3.07
N THR A 76 11.70 1.25 -4.20
CA THR A 76 11.80 -0.21 -4.32
C THR A 76 12.91 -0.77 -3.44
N HIS A 77 14.06 -0.10 -3.43
CA HIS A 77 15.19 -0.47 -2.58
C HIS A 77 14.84 -0.30 -1.09
N GLU A 78 14.21 0.82 -0.74
CA GLU A 78 13.77 1.06 0.64
C GLU A 78 12.74 0.03 1.12
N ILE A 79 11.73 -0.30 0.32
CA ILE A 79 10.75 -1.34 0.69
C ILE A 79 11.45 -2.70 0.86
N ASN A 80 12.39 -3.04 -0.02
CA ASN A 80 13.15 -4.28 0.09
C ASN A 80 13.99 -4.33 1.36
N GLN A 81 14.74 -3.27 1.67
CA GLN A 81 15.53 -3.20 2.91
C GLN A 81 14.67 -3.22 4.17
N ARG A 82 13.53 -2.53 4.16
CA ARG A 82 12.69 -2.35 5.36
C ARG A 82 11.83 -3.56 5.70
N ILE A 83 11.41 -4.36 4.69
CA ILE A 83 10.43 -5.42 4.95
C ILE A 83 10.46 -6.59 3.96
N LYS A 84 10.80 -6.38 2.69
CA LYS A 84 10.57 -7.43 1.68
C LYS A 84 11.76 -8.34 1.45
N ASN A 85 12.97 -7.84 1.58
CA ASN A 85 14.20 -8.61 1.34
C ASN A 85 14.14 -9.48 0.07
N ARG A 86 13.52 -8.93 -1.01
CA ARG A 86 13.36 -9.59 -2.30
C ARG A 86 14.55 -9.29 -3.19
N ASP A 87 14.74 -10.12 -4.21
CA ASP A 87 15.68 -9.86 -5.28
C ASP A 87 15.35 -8.52 -5.98
N PHE A 88 16.38 -7.74 -6.29
CA PHE A 88 16.27 -6.39 -6.84
C PHE A 88 15.52 -6.31 -8.19
N TRP A 89 15.46 -7.42 -8.93
CA TRP A 89 14.82 -7.52 -10.24
C TRP A 89 13.32 -7.83 -10.17
N MET A 90 12.77 -8.13 -8.97
CA MET A 90 11.33 -8.39 -8.82
C MET A 90 10.55 -7.06 -8.78
N PRO A 91 9.71 -6.75 -9.81
CA PRO A 91 8.97 -5.50 -9.84
C PRO A 91 7.84 -5.48 -8.80
N PHE A 92 7.53 -4.29 -8.32
CA PHE A 92 6.30 -4.01 -7.60
C PHE A 92 5.17 -3.72 -8.60
N ALA A 93 3.93 -3.65 -8.11
CA ALA A 93 2.76 -3.42 -8.94
C ALA A 93 2.19 -2.01 -8.69
N PRO A 94 1.75 -1.29 -9.74
CA PRO A 94 1.02 -0.06 -9.54
C PRO A 94 -0.47 -0.34 -9.27
N VAL A 95 -1.11 0.58 -8.52
CA VAL A 95 -2.56 0.69 -8.40
C VAL A 95 -3.02 2.06 -8.88
N MET A 96 -4.10 2.08 -9.63
CA MET A 96 -4.73 3.31 -10.14
C MET A 96 -6.23 3.08 -10.35
N MET A 97 -7.00 4.16 -10.40
CA MET A 97 -8.40 4.07 -10.83
C MET A 97 -8.46 3.62 -12.29
N ARG A 98 -9.36 2.71 -12.65
CA ARG A 98 -9.55 2.27 -14.04
C ARG A 98 -9.79 3.45 -14.99
N ALA A 99 -10.56 4.43 -14.55
CA ALA A 99 -10.84 5.65 -15.33
C ALA A 99 -9.57 6.47 -15.68
N ARG A 100 -8.47 6.26 -14.96
CA ARG A 100 -7.17 6.92 -15.17
C ARG A 100 -6.12 6.01 -15.81
N ALA A 101 -6.48 4.75 -16.08
CA ALA A 101 -5.53 3.76 -16.62
C ALA A 101 -4.90 4.20 -17.95
N GLY A 102 -5.67 4.85 -18.82
CA GLY A 102 -5.18 5.35 -20.11
C GLY A 102 -4.10 6.44 -20.01
N ASP A 103 -3.99 7.12 -18.85
CA ASP A 103 -2.92 8.10 -18.61
C ASP A 103 -1.55 7.43 -18.46
N TYR A 104 -1.52 6.14 -18.09
CA TYR A 104 -0.31 5.41 -17.66
C TYR A 104 -0.03 4.15 -18.48
N LEU A 105 -1.06 3.50 -19.01
CA LEU A 105 -0.98 2.15 -19.59
C LEU A 105 -1.59 2.10 -20.98
N ALA A 106 -0.99 1.31 -21.87
CA ALA A 106 -1.60 0.91 -23.12
C ALA A 106 -2.55 -0.26 -22.90
N ASN A 107 -3.85 0.03 -22.87
CA ASN A 107 -4.92 -0.98 -22.72
C ASN A 107 -6.01 -0.77 -23.79
N PRO A 108 -5.70 -1.00 -25.09
CA PRO A 108 -6.62 -0.69 -26.19
C PRO A 108 -7.88 -1.57 -26.19
N LYS A 109 -7.88 -2.69 -25.46
CA LYS A 109 -9.04 -3.59 -25.32
C LYS A 109 -9.87 -3.28 -24.05
N GLU A 110 -9.50 -2.27 -23.28
CA GLU A 110 -10.15 -1.89 -22.02
C GLU A 110 -10.33 -3.06 -21.04
N LEU A 111 -9.35 -3.97 -21.00
CA LEU A 111 -9.41 -5.14 -20.14
C LEU A 111 -9.44 -4.75 -18.66
N PRO A 112 -10.35 -5.33 -17.87
CA PRO A 112 -10.34 -5.14 -16.42
C PRO A 112 -9.15 -5.89 -15.80
N SER A 113 -8.48 -5.28 -14.83
CA SER A 113 -7.36 -5.91 -14.10
C SER A 113 -7.43 -5.61 -12.61
N PRO A 114 -8.50 -6.01 -11.91
CA PRO A 114 -8.66 -5.69 -10.49
C PRO A 114 -7.72 -6.50 -9.57
N TYR A 115 -7.10 -7.60 -10.08
CA TYR A 115 -6.35 -8.57 -9.28
C TYR A 115 -4.85 -8.63 -9.59
N MET A 116 -4.29 -7.67 -10.32
CA MET A 116 -2.88 -7.70 -10.73
C MET A 116 -2.50 -8.96 -11.53
N MET A 117 -3.39 -9.44 -12.40
CA MET A 117 -3.17 -10.67 -13.17
C MET A 117 -2.69 -10.40 -14.60
N LEU A 118 -2.90 -9.21 -15.11
CA LEU A 118 -2.52 -8.81 -16.46
C LEU A 118 -1.36 -7.83 -16.43
N ALA A 119 -0.44 -7.96 -17.38
CA ALA A 119 0.62 -7.01 -17.62
C ALA A 119 0.25 -6.11 -18.81
N PHE A 120 0.51 -4.83 -18.69
CA PHE A 120 0.27 -3.80 -19.69
C PHE A 120 1.58 -3.07 -19.99
N GLU A 121 1.76 -2.65 -21.22
CA GLU A 121 2.86 -1.73 -21.55
C GLU A 121 2.62 -0.37 -20.90
N ALA A 122 3.67 0.21 -20.31
CA ALA A 122 3.62 1.58 -19.82
C ALA A 122 3.64 2.56 -21.00
N ASN A 123 2.84 3.61 -20.92
CA ASN A 123 2.80 4.67 -21.94
C ASN A 123 3.83 5.78 -21.65
N GLY A 124 3.70 6.94 -22.31
CA GLY A 124 4.62 8.07 -22.21
C GLY A 124 4.83 8.68 -20.82
N ARG A 125 3.95 8.35 -19.81
CA ARG A 125 4.08 8.83 -18.44
C ARG A 125 4.79 7.82 -17.50
N HIS A 126 5.56 6.89 -18.03
CA HIS A 126 6.21 5.82 -17.25
C HIS A 126 7.13 6.33 -16.14
N GLU A 127 7.71 7.52 -16.26
CA GLU A 127 8.54 8.14 -15.20
C GLU A 127 7.74 8.42 -13.91
N GLU A 128 6.42 8.62 -14.01
CA GLU A 128 5.58 8.91 -12.86
C GLU A 128 5.31 7.67 -11.99
N PHE A 129 5.66 6.48 -12.49
CA PHE A 129 5.50 5.24 -11.75
C PHE A 129 6.64 4.23 -12.02
N ILE A 130 7.83 4.77 -12.27
CA ILE A 130 9.05 4.02 -12.62
C ILE A 130 9.37 2.90 -11.62
N ALA A 131 9.07 3.09 -10.33
CA ALA A 131 9.30 2.10 -9.28
C ALA A 131 8.28 0.93 -9.27
N ALA A 132 7.21 1.02 -10.08
CA ALA A 132 6.15 0.03 -10.14
C ALA A 132 5.98 -0.60 -11.55
N ILE A 133 7.00 -0.47 -12.40
CA ILE A 133 7.09 -1.13 -13.71
C ILE A 133 8.26 -2.09 -13.75
N HIS A 134 8.22 -3.04 -14.65
CA HIS A 134 9.33 -3.95 -14.87
C HIS A 134 10.51 -3.24 -15.53
N PRO A 135 11.73 -3.30 -14.96
CA PRO A 135 12.83 -2.44 -15.42
C PRO A 135 13.34 -2.77 -16.83
N ALA A 136 13.17 -4.00 -17.30
CA ALA A 136 13.71 -4.43 -18.59
C ALA A 136 12.75 -4.15 -19.75
N ASP A 137 11.45 -4.46 -19.60
CA ASP A 137 10.47 -4.38 -20.69
C ASP A 137 9.42 -3.29 -20.50
N ARG A 138 9.49 -2.55 -19.38
CA ARG A 138 8.57 -1.46 -19.01
C ARG A 138 7.10 -1.87 -18.95
N THR A 139 6.81 -3.14 -18.71
CA THR A 139 5.45 -3.57 -18.43
C THR A 139 5.07 -3.35 -16.97
N ALA A 140 3.79 -3.16 -16.72
CA ALA A 140 3.21 -3.00 -15.40
C ALA A 140 2.10 -4.02 -15.16
N ARG A 141 2.18 -4.76 -14.07
CA ARG A 141 1.11 -5.66 -13.62
C ARG A 141 0.14 -4.89 -12.72
N ALA A 142 -0.63 -4.02 -13.35
CA ALA A 142 -1.44 -3.03 -12.65
C ALA A 142 -2.68 -3.61 -11.97
N GLN A 143 -3.01 -3.06 -10.80
CA GLN A 143 -4.34 -3.13 -10.22
C GLN A 143 -5.16 -1.95 -10.77
N LEU A 144 -6.15 -2.24 -11.58
CA LEU A 144 -7.13 -1.26 -12.05
C LEU A 144 -8.35 -1.30 -11.14
N LEU A 145 -8.50 -0.27 -10.32
CA LEU A 145 -9.54 -0.19 -9.31
C LEU A 145 -10.83 0.33 -9.95
N GLU A 146 -11.89 -0.48 -9.87
CA GLU A 146 -13.22 -0.08 -10.32
C GLU A 146 -13.90 0.85 -9.31
N PRO A 147 -14.73 1.81 -9.76
CA PRO A 147 -15.46 2.68 -8.86
C PRO A 147 -16.30 1.89 -7.84
N GLY A 148 -16.21 2.26 -6.55
CA GLY A 148 -16.93 1.59 -5.45
C GLY A 148 -16.29 0.27 -4.98
N GLN A 149 -15.23 -0.20 -5.61
CA GLN A 149 -14.59 -1.46 -5.25
C GLN A 149 -13.85 -1.38 -3.91
N ASN A 150 -13.17 -0.27 -3.65
CA ASN A 150 -12.49 0.03 -2.38
C ASN A 150 -12.49 1.54 -2.14
N LEU A 151 -13.52 2.03 -1.46
CA LEU A 151 -13.72 3.47 -1.22
C LEU A 151 -12.53 4.12 -0.51
N GLY A 152 -11.89 3.41 0.43
CA GLY A 152 -10.72 3.93 1.13
C GLY A 152 -9.50 4.09 0.22
N LEU A 153 -9.24 3.13 -0.66
CA LEU A 153 -8.14 3.24 -1.62
C LEU A 153 -8.43 4.28 -2.70
N GLU A 154 -9.69 4.40 -3.13
CA GLU A 154 -10.14 5.48 -4.04
C GLU A 154 -9.90 6.85 -3.44
N ALA A 155 -10.28 7.05 -2.17
CA ALA A 155 -10.06 8.31 -1.45
C ALA A 155 -8.55 8.64 -1.36
N ILE A 156 -7.70 7.67 -1.01
CA ILE A 156 -6.25 7.84 -0.97
C ILE A 156 -5.70 8.26 -2.34
N LEU A 157 -6.09 7.56 -3.41
CA LEU A 157 -5.68 7.90 -4.79
C LEU A 157 -6.16 9.31 -5.20
N GLY A 158 -7.37 9.68 -4.80
CA GLY A 158 -7.93 11.01 -5.06
C GLY A 158 -7.17 12.13 -4.36
N HIS A 159 -6.93 11.99 -3.05
CA HIS A 159 -6.14 12.96 -2.26
C HIS A 159 -4.69 13.04 -2.75
N PHE A 160 -4.05 11.89 -3.03
CA PHE A 160 -2.70 11.85 -3.57
C PHE A 160 -2.63 12.54 -4.95
N GLY A 161 -3.62 12.29 -5.82
CA GLY A 161 -3.74 12.95 -7.11
C GLY A 161 -3.89 14.46 -7.00
N THR A 162 -4.68 14.93 -6.03
CA THR A 162 -4.83 16.36 -5.75
C THR A 162 -3.52 17.00 -5.28
N ALA A 163 -2.77 16.31 -4.41
CA ALA A 163 -1.53 16.82 -3.85
C ALA A 163 -0.35 16.80 -4.85
N THR A 164 -0.31 15.82 -5.77
CA THR A 164 0.88 15.55 -6.59
C THR A 164 0.63 15.67 -8.11
N GLY A 165 -0.62 15.70 -8.56
CA GLY A 165 -0.99 15.58 -9.98
C GLY A 165 -0.89 14.16 -10.54
N ARG A 166 -0.46 13.17 -9.72
CA ARG A 166 -0.31 11.76 -10.10
C ARG A 166 -1.41 10.91 -9.48
N HIS A 167 -2.01 10.03 -10.27
CA HIS A 167 -3.13 9.17 -9.84
C HIS A 167 -2.74 7.69 -9.84
N VAL A 168 -1.52 7.41 -9.44
CA VAL A 168 -0.93 6.07 -9.38
C VAL A 168 -0.11 5.92 -8.12
N LEU A 169 -0.23 4.77 -7.43
CA LEU A 169 0.58 4.40 -6.26
C LEU A 169 1.21 3.03 -6.49
N LEU A 170 2.35 2.78 -5.86
CA LEU A 170 2.89 1.44 -5.69
C LEU A 170 2.05 0.70 -4.65
N ASN A 171 1.67 -0.54 -4.96
CA ASN A 171 0.94 -1.43 -4.05
C ASN A 171 1.64 -2.79 -3.96
N THR A 172 1.98 -3.21 -2.75
CA THR A 172 2.49 -4.56 -2.47
C THR A 172 1.90 -5.09 -1.16
N SER A 173 1.96 -6.41 -0.95
CA SER A 173 1.37 -7.04 0.23
C SER A 173 2.06 -6.63 1.52
N TYR A 174 1.29 -6.48 2.60
CA TYR A 174 1.81 -6.18 3.93
C TYR A 174 2.15 -7.46 4.70
N ASN A 175 3.40 -7.87 4.60
CA ASN A 175 3.98 -9.03 5.29
C ASN A 175 5.50 -8.93 5.31
N LEU A 176 6.14 -9.53 6.30
CA LEU A 176 7.56 -9.82 6.30
C LEU A 176 7.91 -10.84 5.21
N HIS A 177 9.16 -10.84 4.75
CA HIS A 177 9.63 -11.85 3.80
C HIS A 177 9.41 -13.27 4.34
N GLY A 178 8.83 -14.14 3.50
CA GLY A 178 8.55 -15.53 3.88
C GLY A 178 7.35 -15.73 4.83
N SER A 179 6.73 -14.66 5.33
CA SER A 179 5.55 -14.72 6.18
C SER A 179 4.26 -14.53 5.38
N PRO A 180 3.10 -15.02 5.86
CA PRO A 180 1.80 -14.71 5.27
C PRO A 180 1.48 -13.21 5.40
N ILE A 181 0.50 -12.75 4.61
CA ILE A 181 -0.02 -11.38 4.71
C ILE A 181 -0.67 -11.21 6.09
N ALA A 182 -0.41 -10.08 6.76
CA ALA A 182 -1.00 -9.76 8.05
C ALA A 182 -2.53 -9.76 7.95
N SER A 183 -3.20 -10.60 8.75
CA SER A 183 -4.65 -10.82 8.63
C SER A 183 -5.47 -9.83 9.46
N GLY A 184 -5.01 -9.49 10.65
CA GLY A 184 -5.70 -8.65 11.60
C GLY A 184 -4.79 -7.68 12.35
N PRO A 185 -5.34 -6.95 13.35
CA PRO A 185 -4.58 -5.92 14.08
C PRO A 185 -3.33 -6.45 14.79
N ARG A 186 -3.36 -7.64 15.38
CA ARG A 186 -2.22 -8.24 16.11
C ARG A 186 -1.06 -8.52 15.15
N GLU A 187 -1.32 -9.20 14.04
CA GLU A 187 -0.31 -9.51 13.03
C GLU A 187 0.20 -8.24 12.35
N ALA A 188 -0.66 -7.24 12.19
CA ALA A 188 -0.27 -5.94 11.65
C ALA A 188 0.73 -5.25 12.57
N LEU A 189 0.48 -5.22 13.87
CA LEU A 189 1.39 -4.59 14.86
C LEU A 189 2.70 -5.39 15.02
N ASP A 190 2.64 -6.74 15.05
CA ASP A 190 3.86 -7.57 15.07
C ASP A 190 4.72 -7.33 13.81
N THR A 191 4.09 -7.36 12.63
CA THR A 191 4.77 -7.07 11.37
C THR A 191 5.36 -5.66 11.36
N PHE A 192 4.62 -4.65 11.86
CA PHE A 192 5.09 -3.29 11.94
C PHE A 192 6.30 -3.19 12.85
N ARG A 193 6.22 -3.71 14.07
CA ARG A 193 7.30 -3.66 15.06
C ARG A 193 8.59 -4.30 14.54
N ARG A 194 8.50 -5.45 13.87
CA ARG A 194 9.62 -6.24 13.33
C ARG A 194 10.16 -5.76 11.98
N SER A 195 9.46 -4.85 11.31
CA SER A 195 9.90 -4.27 10.05
C SER A 195 10.64 -2.95 10.24
N GLY A 196 11.37 -2.48 9.23
CA GLY A 196 11.93 -1.13 9.19
C GLY A 196 10.92 -0.04 8.76
N LEU A 197 9.64 -0.37 8.59
CA LEU A 197 8.62 0.62 8.24
C LEU A 197 8.40 1.61 9.39
N ARG A 198 8.12 2.88 9.03
CA ARG A 198 7.95 3.98 9.98
C ARG A 198 6.48 4.39 10.17
N CYS A 199 5.60 4.08 9.22
CA CYS A 199 4.20 4.50 9.22
C CYS A 199 3.28 3.29 9.00
N LEU A 200 2.24 3.18 9.84
CA LEU A 200 1.15 2.21 9.72
C LEU A 200 -0.18 2.94 9.89
N ALA A 201 -1.08 2.77 8.93
CA ALA A 201 -2.49 3.08 9.08
C ALA A 201 -3.23 1.80 9.45
N LEU A 202 -3.71 1.71 10.68
CA LEU A 202 -4.47 0.58 11.20
C LEU A 202 -5.90 1.05 11.43
N ASP A 203 -6.76 0.78 10.45
CA ASP A 203 -8.10 1.36 10.31
C ASP A 203 -8.06 2.89 10.43
N SER A 204 -8.70 3.50 11.41
CA SER A 204 -8.70 4.94 11.68
C SER A 204 -7.52 5.41 12.56
N TRP A 205 -6.60 4.53 12.88
CA TRP A 205 -5.43 4.84 13.69
C TRP A 205 -4.20 5.05 12.81
N TRP A 206 -3.54 6.20 13.00
CA TRP A 206 -2.24 6.51 12.42
C TRP A 206 -1.15 6.23 13.44
N LEU A 207 -0.24 5.32 13.12
CA LEU A 207 0.89 4.94 13.96
C LEU A 207 2.19 5.37 13.29
N ARG A 208 3.10 5.97 14.08
CA ARG A 208 4.45 6.32 13.67
C ARG A 208 5.45 5.80 14.71
N LYS A 209 6.44 5.02 14.28
CA LYS A 209 7.49 4.57 15.18
C LYS A 209 8.25 5.76 15.76
N LYS A 210 8.56 5.71 17.04
CA LYS A 210 9.45 6.66 17.72
C LYS A 210 10.87 6.55 17.16
N ASP A 211 11.64 7.64 17.22
CA ASP A 211 13.04 7.60 16.80
C ASP A 211 13.83 6.69 17.74
N GLY A 212 14.75 5.89 17.17
CA GLY A 212 15.52 4.89 17.91
C GLY A 212 14.81 3.54 18.10
N THR A 213 13.55 3.37 17.70
CA THR A 213 12.89 2.06 17.69
C THR A 213 13.53 1.18 16.62
N GLN A 214 14.26 0.16 17.06
CA GLN A 214 14.83 -0.86 16.16
C GLN A 214 13.79 -1.91 15.79
N PRO A 215 13.89 -2.52 14.59
CA PRO A 215 13.06 -3.65 14.19
C PRO A 215 13.28 -4.88 15.08
#